data_5715e5f6db640db1f13d32d8cc8fe53a
#
_entry.id   5715e5f6db640db1f13d32d8cc8fe53a
#
_cell.length_a   1.000
_cell.length_b   1.000
_cell.length_c   1.000
_cell.angle_alpha   90.00
_cell.angle_beta   90.00
_cell.angle_gamma   90.00
#
_symmetry.space_group_name_H-M   'P 1'
#
loop_
_entity.id
_entity.type
_entity.pdbx_description
1 polymer ?
#
loop_
_entity_poly.entity_id
_entity_poly.type
_entity_poly.pdbx_seq_one_letter_code
_entity_poly.pdbx_strand_id
1 'polypeptide(L)'
;MKKILVIIITVFMVAGCRNMDSFTISGKISDPQKKNIVLNRVEVDRLVFIDSIKVKGNGSFRFRLKAEHPDFYQIGYSDTDFITLLAAPGEKISMTFRGKNTSGDYEVTGSKGSEDVRMLDLRLAEGKRKLDSLRTVYGNLEGDQASMEERTRLEDEYTSVLQNLRKKNIEYIVTNPSSIAALKAVYQRIDENTYVLYDPR
;
A
#
# COMPACT_ATOMS: atom_id res chain seq x y z
N MET A 1 -60.25 -34.12 15.88
CA MET A 1 -59.80 -32.77 16.26
C MET A 1 -58.29 -32.73 16.17
N LYS A 2 -57.77 -32.25 15.05
CA LYS A 2 -56.31 -32.16 14.78
C LYS A 2 -55.76 -30.84 15.33
N LYS A 3 -54.90 -30.89 16.34
CA LYS A 3 -54.20 -29.73 16.87
C LYS A 3 -53.04 -29.40 15.91
N ILE A 4 -53.16 -28.28 15.17
CA ILE A 4 -52.10 -27.75 14.35
C ILE A 4 -51.17 -26.99 15.27
N LEU A 5 -49.97 -27.53 15.47
CA LEU A 5 -48.86 -26.87 16.15
C LEU A 5 -48.15 -25.92 15.18
N VAL A 6 -48.43 -24.63 15.27
CA VAL A 6 -47.75 -23.59 14.50
C VAL A 6 -46.43 -23.30 15.19
N ILE A 7 -45.32 -23.81 14.64
CA ILE A 7 -43.97 -23.46 15.08
C ILE A 7 -43.62 -22.12 14.41
N ILE A 8 -43.68 -21.04 15.17
CA ILE A 8 -43.17 -19.72 14.77
C ILE A 8 -41.64 -19.76 14.90
N ILE A 9 -40.98 -19.95 13.78
CA ILE A 9 -39.51 -19.79 13.71
C ILE A 9 -39.22 -18.29 13.69
N THR A 10 -38.91 -17.74 14.86
CA THR A 10 -38.41 -16.38 14.99
C THR A 10 -36.98 -16.35 14.51
N VAL A 11 -36.75 -16.00 13.24
CA VAL A 11 -35.44 -15.70 12.73
C VAL A 11 -34.94 -14.43 13.41
N PHE A 12 -34.11 -14.56 14.42
CA PHE A 12 -33.37 -13.46 14.99
C PHE A 12 -32.37 -12.98 13.91
N MET A 13 -32.79 -11.98 13.12
CA MET A 13 -31.83 -11.17 12.38
C MET A 13 -30.97 -10.42 13.40
N VAL A 14 -29.83 -10.96 13.72
CA VAL A 14 -28.76 -10.22 14.38
C VAL A 14 -28.27 -9.18 13.38
N ALA A 15 -28.99 -8.06 13.27
CA ALA A 15 -28.46 -6.85 12.69
C ALA A 15 -27.30 -6.41 13.58
N GLY A 16 -26.11 -6.99 13.35
CA GLY A 16 -24.88 -6.51 13.94
C GLY A 16 -24.76 -5.05 13.57
N CYS A 17 -24.91 -4.15 14.53
CA CYS A 17 -24.57 -2.74 14.37
C CYS A 17 -23.15 -2.68 13.81
N ARG A 18 -23.00 -2.60 12.48
CA ARG A 18 -21.75 -2.18 11.86
C ARG A 18 -21.54 -0.76 12.35
N ASN A 19 -20.57 -0.58 13.22
CA ASN A 19 -20.09 0.73 13.62
C ASN A 19 -19.52 1.36 12.36
N MET A 20 -20.39 2.01 11.57
CA MET A 20 -20.07 2.57 10.25
C MET A 20 -19.04 3.71 10.36
N ASP A 21 -18.83 4.23 11.57
CA ASP A 21 -17.93 5.36 11.84
C ASP A 21 -16.53 4.91 12.28
N SER A 22 -16.18 3.65 12.09
CA SER A 22 -14.86 3.15 12.51
C SER A 22 -14.37 2.05 11.58
N PHE A 23 -13.07 1.93 11.46
CA PHE A 23 -12.40 0.81 10.80
C PHE A 23 -11.43 0.10 11.75
N THR A 24 -10.98 -1.07 11.36
CA THR A 24 -10.00 -1.84 12.12
C THR A 24 -8.87 -2.26 11.20
N ILE A 25 -7.63 -2.07 11.65
CA ILE A 25 -6.45 -2.66 11.03
C ILE A 25 -5.92 -3.73 12.00
N SER A 26 -5.85 -4.97 11.56
CA SER A 26 -5.29 -6.07 12.34
C SER A 26 -4.29 -6.86 11.50
N GLY A 27 -3.32 -7.47 12.14
CA GLY A 27 -2.37 -8.23 11.36
C GLY A 27 -1.35 -8.99 12.19
N LYS A 28 -0.39 -9.55 11.46
CA LYS A 28 0.72 -10.30 12.02
C LYS A 28 2.04 -9.87 11.37
N ILE A 29 3.02 -9.60 12.20
CA ILE A 29 4.39 -9.29 11.78
C ILE A 29 5.23 -10.55 12.02
N SER A 30 5.84 -11.05 10.96
CA SER A 30 6.85 -12.09 11.07
C SER A 30 8.19 -11.45 11.40
N ASP A 31 8.83 -11.86 12.47
CA ASP A 31 10.11 -11.30 12.94
C ASP A 31 10.08 -9.79 13.22
N PRO A 32 9.29 -9.34 14.22
CA PRO A 32 9.17 -7.91 14.52
C PRO A 32 10.49 -7.32 15.02
N GLN A 33 10.98 -6.28 14.33
CA GLN A 33 12.26 -5.61 14.63
C GLN A 33 12.18 -4.69 15.86
N LYS A 34 11.00 -4.15 16.14
CA LYS A 34 10.75 -3.27 17.30
C LYS A 34 9.53 -3.76 18.07
N LYS A 35 9.49 -3.39 19.35
CA LYS A 35 8.38 -3.75 20.23
C LYS A 35 7.08 -3.00 19.91
N ASN A 36 7.18 -1.82 19.33
CA ASN A 36 6.04 -0.97 19.00
C ASN A 36 5.93 -0.75 17.51
N ILE A 37 4.69 -0.65 17.04
CA ILE A 37 4.33 -0.23 15.70
C ILE A 37 3.51 1.06 15.79
N VAL A 38 3.75 1.98 14.87
CA VAL A 38 3.15 3.30 14.83
C VAL A 38 2.14 3.38 13.71
N LEU A 39 1.07 4.11 13.92
CA LEU A 39 0.06 4.46 12.92
C LEU A 39 -0.03 5.98 12.81
N ASN A 40 0.21 6.48 11.61
CA ASN A 40 0.05 7.88 11.25
C ASN A 40 -1.06 8.04 10.21
N ARG A 41 -1.79 9.16 10.23
CA ARG A 41 -2.63 9.59 9.12
C ARG A 41 -1.79 10.48 8.19
N VAL A 42 -1.97 10.29 6.89
CA VAL A 42 -1.30 11.09 5.87
C VAL A 42 -2.15 12.31 5.55
N GLU A 43 -1.67 13.49 5.86
CA GLU A 43 -2.23 14.77 5.41
C GLU A 43 -1.43 15.32 4.21
N VAL A 44 -1.90 16.39 3.60
CA VAL A 44 -1.31 16.94 2.38
C VAL A 44 0.17 17.33 2.57
N ASP A 45 0.49 17.89 3.72
CA ASP A 45 1.79 18.48 4.03
C ASP A 45 2.54 17.81 5.17
N ARG A 46 1.90 16.85 5.88
CA ARG A 46 2.50 16.23 7.07
C ARG A 46 1.91 14.85 7.39
N LEU A 47 2.62 14.15 8.26
CA LEU A 47 2.11 12.96 8.94
C LEU A 47 1.55 13.38 10.31
N VAL A 48 0.33 12.94 10.59
CA VAL A 48 -0.30 13.13 11.90
C VAL A 48 -0.25 11.82 12.67
N PHE A 49 0.48 11.82 13.79
CA PHE A 49 0.53 10.67 14.68
C PHE A 49 -0.88 10.38 15.24
N ILE A 50 -1.30 9.13 15.11
CA ILE A 50 -2.60 8.66 15.61
C ILE A 50 -2.42 7.79 16.84
N ASP A 51 -1.59 6.75 16.76
CA ASP A 51 -1.44 5.79 17.86
C ASP A 51 -0.12 5.00 17.71
N SER A 52 0.32 4.43 18.81
CA SER A 52 1.46 3.49 18.86
C SER A 52 1.11 2.34 19.78
N ILE A 53 1.14 1.13 19.27
CA ILE A 53 0.79 -0.06 20.03
C ILE A 53 1.96 -1.05 20.12
N LYS A 54 1.98 -1.78 21.22
CA LYS A 54 2.93 -2.88 21.41
C LYS A 54 2.53 -4.09 20.61
N VAL A 55 3.44 -4.60 19.78
CA VAL A 55 3.30 -5.87 19.08
C VAL A 55 3.35 -7.00 20.11
N LYS A 56 2.40 -7.92 20.04
CA LYS A 56 2.36 -9.09 20.94
C LYS A 56 3.51 -10.05 20.63
N GLY A 57 3.85 -10.93 21.58
CA GLY A 57 4.95 -11.88 21.40
C GLY A 57 4.82 -12.83 20.21
N ASN A 58 3.59 -13.09 19.73
CA ASN A 58 3.31 -13.84 18.52
C ASN A 58 3.30 -13.00 17.24
N GLY A 59 3.70 -11.74 17.30
CA GLY A 59 3.72 -10.79 16.19
C GLY A 59 2.38 -10.12 15.89
N SER A 60 1.29 -10.44 16.60
CA SER A 60 -0.02 -9.87 16.30
C SER A 60 -0.19 -8.45 16.83
N PHE A 61 -0.98 -7.65 16.09
CA PHE A 61 -1.33 -6.28 16.45
C PHE A 61 -2.77 -5.94 16.01
N ARG A 62 -3.35 -4.89 16.57
CA ARG A 62 -4.66 -4.38 16.18
C ARG A 62 -4.83 -2.92 16.54
N PHE A 63 -5.22 -2.12 15.54
CA PHE A 63 -5.73 -0.75 15.70
C PHE A 63 -7.24 -0.74 15.45
N ARG A 64 -7.94 0.17 16.14
CA ARG A 64 -9.34 0.50 15.87
C ARG A 64 -9.50 2.01 15.96
N LEU A 65 -9.97 2.61 14.88
CA LEU A 65 -10.09 4.06 14.75
C LEU A 65 -11.48 4.45 14.30
N LYS A 66 -11.88 5.65 14.74
CA LYS A 66 -13.03 6.34 14.13
C LYS A 66 -12.56 7.04 12.86
N ALA A 67 -13.39 7.01 11.83
CA ALA A 67 -13.20 7.73 10.59
C ALA A 67 -14.56 8.07 9.99
N GLU A 68 -14.70 9.29 9.48
CA GLU A 68 -15.92 9.78 8.83
C GLU A 68 -15.88 9.54 7.32
N HIS A 69 -14.68 9.50 6.77
CA HIS A 69 -14.41 9.31 5.33
C HIS A 69 -13.14 8.49 5.11
N PRO A 70 -12.95 7.94 3.90
CA PRO A 70 -11.73 7.23 3.55
C PRO A 70 -10.51 8.15 3.63
N ASP A 71 -9.39 7.64 4.14
CA ASP A 71 -8.15 8.38 4.25
C ASP A 71 -6.93 7.47 4.15
N PHE A 72 -5.76 8.06 3.85
CA PHE A 72 -4.50 7.34 3.83
C PHE A 72 -3.86 7.26 5.21
N TYR A 73 -3.33 6.10 5.52
CA TYR A 73 -2.61 5.83 6.76
C TYR A 73 -1.26 5.19 6.46
N GLN A 74 -0.27 5.50 7.27
CA GLN A 74 1.01 4.82 7.29
C GLN A 74 1.13 4.00 8.57
N ILE A 75 1.44 2.71 8.42
CA ILE A 75 1.67 1.77 9.51
C ILE A 75 3.08 1.20 9.40
N GLY A 76 3.89 1.32 10.44
CA GLY A 76 5.28 0.86 10.39
C GLY A 76 6.07 1.19 11.63
N TYR A 77 7.39 1.21 11.49
CA TYR A 77 8.32 1.46 12.58
C TYR A 77 8.88 2.88 12.62
N SER A 78 8.78 3.59 11.50
CA SER A 78 9.26 4.98 11.34
C SER A 78 8.62 5.60 10.09
N ASP A 79 8.93 6.86 9.83
CA ASP A 79 8.57 7.61 8.63
C ASP A 79 9.29 7.16 7.34
N THR A 80 10.32 6.30 7.47
CA THR A 80 11.04 5.70 6.34
C THR A 80 10.82 4.20 6.18
N ASP A 81 10.24 3.53 7.20
CA ASP A 81 9.92 2.09 7.17
C ASP A 81 8.45 1.86 7.55
N PHE A 82 7.58 1.97 6.56
CA PHE A 82 6.13 1.91 6.69
C PHE A 82 5.44 1.30 5.48
N ILE A 83 4.20 0.91 5.68
CA ILE A 83 3.24 0.49 4.65
C ILE A 83 2.14 1.56 4.58
N THR A 84 1.77 1.97 3.37
CA THR A 84 0.62 2.85 3.15
C THR A 84 -0.64 2.02 2.96
N LEU A 85 -1.71 2.40 3.66
CA LEU A 85 -3.05 1.84 3.53
C LEU A 85 -4.04 2.95 3.16
N LEU A 86 -5.09 2.61 2.45
CA LEU A 86 -6.27 3.44 2.28
C LEU A 86 -7.42 2.77 3.02
N ALA A 87 -7.85 3.37 4.13
CA ALA A 87 -8.88 2.80 4.99
C ALA A 87 -10.16 3.65 4.96
N ALA A 88 -11.30 2.98 4.83
CA ALA A 88 -12.62 3.60 4.85
C ALA A 88 -13.43 3.17 6.08
N PRO A 89 -14.41 3.99 6.50
CA PRO A 89 -15.34 3.63 7.55
C PRO A 89 -16.02 2.27 7.29
N GLY A 90 -16.15 1.45 8.33
CA GLY A 90 -16.76 0.12 8.27
C GLY A 90 -15.82 -1.01 7.83
N GLU A 91 -14.60 -0.72 7.37
CA GLU A 91 -13.67 -1.73 6.90
C GLU A 91 -12.99 -2.51 8.03
N LYS A 92 -12.64 -3.76 7.72
CA LYS A 92 -11.85 -4.64 8.59
C LYS A 92 -10.63 -5.10 7.80
N ILE A 93 -9.59 -4.33 7.88
CA ILE A 93 -8.34 -4.55 7.15
C ILE A 93 -7.54 -5.62 7.89
N SER A 94 -7.14 -6.64 7.17
CA SER A 94 -6.21 -7.66 7.64
C SER A 94 -4.93 -7.60 6.84
N MET A 95 -3.77 -7.62 7.52
CA MET A 95 -2.48 -7.53 6.84
C MET A 95 -1.42 -8.41 7.49
N THR A 96 -0.45 -8.82 6.68
CA THR A 96 0.76 -9.51 7.14
C THR A 96 1.98 -8.92 6.47
N PHE A 97 3.07 -8.77 7.19
CA PHE A 97 4.33 -8.31 6.65
C PHE A 97 5.51 -8.80 7.48
N ARG A 98 6.71 -8.67 6.92
CA ARG A 98 7.95 -8.94 7.64
C ARG A 98 8.37 -7.71 8.44
N GLY A 99 8.97 -7.94 9.60
CA GLY A 99 9.39 -6.86 10.49
C GLY A 99 10.59 -6.07 9.99
N LYS A 100 11.18 -6.44 8.87
CA LYS A 100 12.29 -5.75 8.23
C LYS A 100 11.88 -5.42 6.80
N ASN A 101 12.09 -4.17 6.38
CA ASN A 101 11.72 -3.70 5.05
C ASN A 101 10.20 -3.85 4.79
N THR A 102 9.41 -3.23 5.65
CA THR A 102 7.94 -3.41 5.73
C THR A 102 7.22 -3.09 4.41
N SER A 103 7.69 -2.09 3.67
CA SER A 103 7.08 -1.64 2.41
C SER A 103 7.34 -2.57 1.21
N GLY A 104 8.25 -3.53 1.34
CA GLY A 104 8.69 -4.38 0.21
C GLY A 104 7.88 -5.66 0.04
N ASP A 105 7.35 -6.23 1.12
CA ASP A 105 6.71 -7.55 1.11
C ASP A 105 5.61 -7.62 2.17
N TYR A 106 4.40 -7.25 1.78
CA TYR A 106 3.22 -7.31 2.64
C TYR A 106 1.99 -7.81 1.89
N GLU A 107 1.08 -8.43 2.61
CA GLU A 107 -0.25 -8.79 2.14
C GLU A 107 -1.29 -7.94 2.86
N VAL A 108 -2.36 -7.58 2.15
CA VAL A 108 -3.49 -6.86 2.71
C VAL A 108 -4.78 -7.34 2.08
N THR A 109 -5.83 -7.46 2.90
CA THR A 109 -7.19 -7.87 2.49
C THR A 109 -8.24 -7.13 3.30
N GLY A 110 -9.48 -7.13 2.83
CA GLY A 110 -10.63 -6.54 3.55
C GLY A 110 -10.80 -5.04 3.34
N SER A 111 -10.01 -4.44 2.42
CA SER A 111 -10.17 -3.08 1.93
C SER A 111 -9.73 -3.03 0.47
N LYS A 112 -10.68 -2.76 -0.42
CA LYS A 112 -10.37 -2.59 -1.85
C LYS A 112 -9.37 -1.46 -2.08
N GLY A 113 -9.50 -0.36 -1.35
CA GLY A 113 -8.57 0.76 -1.42
C GLY A 113 -7.15 0.39 -1.02
N SER A 114 -6.97 -0.36 0.07
CA SER A 114 -5.66 -0.82 0.51
C SER A 114 -5.06 -1.88 -0.42
N GLU A 115 -5.88 -2.75 -1.00
CA GLU A 115 -5.45 -3.73 -2.01
C GLU A 115 -4.95 -3.04 -3.29
N ASP A 116 -5.63 -1.98 -3.72
CA ASP A 116 -5.21 -1.16 -4.86
C ASP A 116 -3.90 -0.41 -4.57
N VAL A 117 -3.76 0.17 -3.38
CA VAL A 117 -2.50 0.80 -2.93
C VAL A 117 -1.37 -0.20 -2.97
N ARG A 118 -1.57 -1.42 -2.43
CA ARG A 118 -0.56 -2.49 -2.48
C ARG A 118 -0.18 -2.85 -3.91
N MET A 119 -1.13 -3.01 -4.80
CA MET A 119 -0.87 -3.32 -6.21
C MET A 119 -0.01 -2.23 -6.86
N LEU A 120 -0.29 -0.95 -6.59
CA LEU A 120 0.51 0.18 -7.08
C LEU A 120 1.92 0.18 -6.48
N ASP A 121 2.06 -0.10 -5.18
CA ASP A 121 3.38 -0.15 -4.50
C ASP A 121 4.25 -1.30 -5.02
N LEU A 122 3.67 -2.49 -5.24
CA LEU A 122 4.40 -3.63 -5.81
C LEU A 122 4.89 -3.34 -7.24
N ARG A 123 4.05 -2.71 -8.06
CA ARG A 123 4.42 -2.30 -9.42
C ARG A 123 5.57 -1.30 -9.43
N LEU A 124 5.50 -0.31 -8.55
CA LEU A 124 6.59 0.66 -8.39
C LEU A 124 7.88 -0.01 -7.91
N ALA A 125 7.80 -0.86 -6.89
CA ALA A 125 8.96 -1.58 -6.35
C ALA A 125 9.64 -2.47 -7.41
N GLU A 126 8.85 -3.15 -8.26
CA GLU A 126 9.40 -3.92 -9.38
C GLU A 126 10.12 -3.02 -10.39
N GLY A 127 9.49 -1.90 -10.77
CA GLY A 127 10.11 -0.94 -11.68
C GLY A 127 11.40 -0.36 -11.12
N LYS A 128 11.41 0.04 -9.85
CA LYS A 128 12.62 0.54 -9.18
C LYS A 128 13.75 -0.48 -9.19
N ARG A 129 13.48 -1.74 -8.88
CA ARG A 129 14.50 -2.81 -8.94
C ARG A 129 15.11 -2.95 -10.34
N LYS A 130 14.30 -2.86 -11.41
CA LYS A 130 14.79 -2.89 -12.79
C LYS A 130 15.67 -1.68 -13.10
N LEU A 131 15.22 -0.48 -12.73
CA LEU A 131 15.98 0.76 -12.93
C LEU A 131 17.33 0.73 -12.18
N ASP A 132 17.33 0.26 -10.93
CA ASP A 132 18.56 0.15 -10.13
C ASP A 132 19.53 -0.88 -10.71
N SER A 133 19.02 -2.01 -11.23
CA SER A 133 19.83 -3.00 -11.95
C SER A 133 20.48 -2.40 -13.19
N LEU A 134 19.71 -1.66 -14.01
CA LEU A 134 20.23 -0.99 -15.21
C LEU A 134 21.27 0.08 -14.86
N ARG A 135 21.05 0.88 -13.82
CA ARG A 135 22.03 1.86 -13.32
C ARG A 135 23.32 1.19 -12.88
N THR A 136 23.24 0.04 -12.21
CA THR A 136 24.40 -0.71 -11.77
C THR A 136 25.20 -1.24 -12.97
N VAL A 137 24.52 -1.82 -13.96
CA VAL A 137 25.17 -2.30 -15.19
C VAL A 137 25.83 -1.14 -15.94
N TYR A 138 25.11 -0.04 -16.13
CA TYR A 138 25.64 1.16 -16.80
C TYR A 138 26.86 1.74 -16.09
N GLY A 139 26.81 1.82 -14.75
CA GLY A 139 27.92 2.33 -13.94
C GLY A 139 29.17 1.44 -13.95
N ASN A 140 29.01 0.15 -14.25
CA ASN A 140 30.10 -0.81 -14.36
C ASN A 140 30.72 -0.87 -15.78
N LEU A 141 30.16 -0.14 -16.76
CA LEU A 141 30.75 -0.01 -18.08
C LEU A 141 32.00 0.87 -17.97
N GLU A 142 33.16 0.23 -17.93
CA GLU A 142 34.45 0.90 -17.83
C GLU A 142 34.75 1.71 -19.08
N GLY A 143 34.88 3.04 -18.94
CA GLY A 143 35.48 4.00 -19.84
C GLY A 143 35.11 3.84 -21.33
N ASP A 144 36.15 3.95 -22.20
CA ASP A 144 36.01 3.90 -23.67
C ASP A 144 35.80 2.49 -24.25
N GLN A 145 35.80 1.45 -23.43
CA GLN A 145 35.66 0.06 -23.89
C GLN A 145 34.19 -0.38 -24.12
N ALA A 146 33.23 0.27 -23.49
CA ALA A 146 31.83 0.02 -23.77
C ALA A 146 31.44 0.65 -25.11
N SER A 147 30.87 -0.15 -26.02
CA SER A 147 30.43 0.37 -27.30
C SER A 147 29.30 1.39 -27.10
N MET A 148 29.25 2.41 -27.95
CA MET A 148 28.15 3.38 -27.97
C MET A 148 26.78 2.67 -28.08
N GLU A 149 26.74 1.59 -28.83
CA GLU A 149 25.54 0.76 -29.01
C GLU A 149 25.05 0.15 -27.69
N GLU A 150 25.97 -0.34 -26.85
CA GLU A 150 25.62 -0.93 -25.55
C GLU A 150 25.06 0.12 -24.56
N ARG A 151 25.68 1.30 -24.54
CA ARG A 151 25.18 2.44 -23.74
C ARG A 151 23.79 2.85 -24.18
N THR A 152 23.58 3.06 -25.48
CA THR A 152 22.28 3.41 -26.05
C THR A 152 21.22 2.36 -25.72
N ARG A 153 21.55 1.08 -25.82
CA ARG A 153 20.63 -0.01 -25.47
C ARG A 153 20.18 0.06 -24.01
N LEU A 154 21.09 0.31 -23.06
CA LEU A 154 20.74 0.43 -21.64
C LEU A 154 19.90 1.68 -21.35
N GLU A 155 20.17 2.79 -22.03
CA GLU A 155 19.37 4.03 -21.92
C GLU A 155 17.95 3.84 -22.47
N ASP A 156 17.82 3.15 -23.60
CA ASP A 156 16.52 2.79 -24.18
C ASP A 156 15.73 1.86 -23.28
N GLU A 157 16.39 0.86 -22.67
CA GLU A 157 15.74 -0.05 -21.73
C GLU A 157 15.30 0.70 -20.45
N TYR A 158 16.14 1.59 -19.91
CA TYR A 158 15.80 2.45 -18.78
C TYR A 158 14.57 3.31 -19.10
N THR A 159 14.55 3.96 -20.23
CA THR A 159 13.43 4.78 -20.71
C THR A 159 12.16 3.95 -20.87
N SER A 160 12.27 2.74 -21.42
CA SER A 160 11.15 1.81 -21.58
C SER A 160 10.53 1.42 -20.24
N VAL A 161 11.33 1.17 -19.20
CA VAL A 161 10.81 0.88 -17.84
C VAL A 161 10.03 2.06 -17.30
N LEU A 162 10.54 3.28 -17.44
CA LEU A 162 9.85 4.51 -17.00
C LEU A 162 8.51 4.70 -17.73
N GLN A 163 8.52 4.56 -19.04
CA GLN A 163 7.31 4.70 -19.88
C GLN A 163 6.26 3.66 -19.52
N ASN A 164 6.66 2.41 -19.24
CA ASN A 164 5.74 1.35 -18.84
C ASN A 164 5.12 1.64 -17.46
N LEU A 165 5.90 2.11 -16.48
CA LEU A 165 5.36 2.54 -15.18
C LEU A 165 4.34 3.67 -15.34
N ARG A 166 4.69 4.69 -16.12
CA ARG A 166 3.81 5.83 -16.43
C ARG A 166 2.51 5.37 -17.08
N LYS A 167 2.60 4.56 -18.12
CA LYS A 167 1.46 4.01 -18.85
C LYS A 167 0.51 3.26 -17.91
N LYS A 168 1.04 2.37 -17.08
CA LYS A 168 0.24 1.58 -16.13
C LYS A 168 -0.43 2.43 -15.04
N ASN A 169 0.21 3.50 -14.59
CA ASN A 169 -0.40 4.43 -13.63
C ASN A 169 -1.52 5.25 -14.29
N ILE A 170 -1.31 5.76 -15.50
CA ILE A 170 -2.35 6.44 -16.28
C ILE A 170 -3.55 5.52 -16.52
N GLU A 171 -3.29 4.29 -16.96
CA GLU A 171 -4.33 3.28 -17.18
C GLU A 171 -5.15 3.04 -15.90
N TYR A 172 -4.48 2.86 -14.76
CA TYR A 172 -5.17 2.69 -13.48
C TYR A 172 -6.05 3.90 -13.13
N ILE A 173 -5.54 5.13 -13.28
CA ILE A 173 -6.28 6.37 -12.98
C ILE A 173 -7.53 6.48 -13.88
N VAL A 174 -7.38 6.25 -15.19
CA VAL A 174 -8.46 6.38 -16.16
C VAL A 174 -9.54 5.29 -15.96
N THR A 175 -9.12 4.08 -15.59
CA THR A 175 -10.07 2.96 -15.37
C THR A 175 -10.71 2.99 -13.98
N ASN A 176 -10.18 3.78 -13.03
CA ASN A 176 -10.69 3.90 -11.67
C ASN A 176 -10.90 5.37 -11.25
N PRO A 177 -11.67 6.18 -11.99
CA PRO A 177 -11.73 7.63 -11.80
C PRO A 177 -12.35 8.05 -10.45
N SER A 178 -13.13 7.19 -9.83
CA SER A 178 -13.73 7.43 -8.50
C SER A 178 -12.93 6.86 -7.35
N SER A 179 -11.79 6.21 -7.62
CA SER A 179 -10.96 5.60 -6.57
C SER A 179 -10.03 6.63 -5.95
N ILE A 180 -10.09 6.79 -4.64
CA ILE A 180 -9.12 7.62 -3.89
C ILE A 180 -7.69 7.06 -4.03
N ALA A 181 -7.53 5.75 -4.23
CA ALA A 181 -6.23 5.14 -4.51
C ALA A 181 -5.57 5.69 -5.79
N ALA A 182 -6.33 6.32 -6.71
CA ALA A 182 -5.77 7.02 -7.86
C ALA A 182 -4.82 8.15 -7.45
N LEU A 183 -5.04 8.80 -6.31
CA LEU A 183 -4.11 9.79 -5.77
C LEU A 183 -2.74 9.19 -5.50
N LYS A 184 -2.68 7.95 -4.99
CA LYS A 184 -1.40 7.24 -4.82
C LYS A 184 -0.68 7.08 -6.16
N ALA A 185 -1.38 6.69 -7.23
CA ALA A 185 -0.78 6.55 -8.57
C ALA A 185 -0.27 7.89 -9.13
N VAL A 186 -0.99 9.00 -8.85
CA VAL A 186 -0.57 10.37 -9.27
C VAL A 186 0.73 10.78 -8.60
N TYR A 187 0.84 10.55 -7.29
CA TYR A 187 1.95 11.04 -6.47
C TYR A 187 3.09 10.03 -6.26
N GLN A 188 3.06 8.88 -6.96
CA GLN A 188 4.17 7.92 -6.91
C GLN A 188 5.48 8.53 -7.39
N ARG A 189 6.56 8.26 -6.65
CA ARG A 189 7.92 8.71 -6.96
C ARG A 189 8.87 7.54 -7.17
N ILE A 190 9.73 7.69 -8.15
CA ILE A 190 10.86 6.77 -8.39
C ILE A 190 11.97 7.05 -7.37
N ASP A 191 12.28 8.32 -7.17
CA ASP A 191 13.20 8.84 -6.17
C ASP A 191 12.66 10.17 -5.59
N GLU A 192 13.45 10.86 -4.76
CA GLU A 192 13.04 12.08 -4.08
C GLU A 192 12.60 13.20 -5.03
N ASN A 193 13.15 13.24 -6.26
CA ASN A 193 12.96 14.31 -7.22
C ASN A 193 12.16 13.90 -8.45
N THR A 194 11.90 12.59 -8.65
CA THR A 194 11.32 12.06 -9.90
C THR A 194 9.98 11.40 -9.66
N TYR A 195 8.91 12.01 -10.15
CA TYR A 195 7.58 11.41 -10.16
C TYR A 195 7.42 10.45 -11.33
N VAL A 196 6.58 9.41 -11.14
CA VAL A 196 6.26 8.46 -12.22
C VAL A 196 5.50 9.14 -13.36
N LEU A 197 4.52 10.00 -13.04
CA LEU A 197 3.63 10.59 -14.04
C LEU A 197 4.19 11.85 -14.69
N TYR A 198 4.87 12.68 -13.98
CA TYR A 198 5.40 13.92 -14.56
C TYR A 198 6.81 14.19 -14.05
N ASP A 199 7.58 14.85 -14.91
CA ASP A 199 8.87 15.44 -14.56
C ASP A 199 8.65 16.96 -14.42
N PRO A 200 8.87 17.54 -13.25
CA PRO A 200 8.65 18.97 -13.03
C PRO A 200 9.74 19.87 -13.64
N ARG A 201 10.73 19.29 -14.33
CA ARG A 201 11.84 20.03 -14.97
C ARG A 201 11.49 20.55 -16.31
#